data_42ccfac5d95c4843f1d32eaca536ab04
#
_entry.id   42ccfac5d95c4843f1d32eaca536ab04
#
_cell.length_a   1.000
_cell.length_b   1.000
_cell.length_c   1.000
_cell.angle_alpha   90.00
_cell.angle_beta   90.00
_cell.angle_gamma   90.00
#
_symmetry.space_group_name_H-M   'P 1'
#
loop_
_entity.id
_entity.type
_entity.pdbx_description
1 polymer ?
#
loop_
_entity_poly.entity_id
_entity_poly.type
_entity_poly.pdbx_seq_one_letter_code
_entity_poly.pdbx_strand_id
1 'polypeptide(L)'
;MATFQDFKLQEYCNQVIKELGFQKPTPIQEKVIPLVLKNRDIIGISQTGTGKSHAFLLPIMSRIDVNKDCVQAVITAPTRELASQLFNNAKTFTKYLPELRVSLIVGGSDRQRAVNKLSIQPHVVIGTPGRIKDLSLDAQALQITTAKTFVVDEADMTLEFGYLEDIDAVAGKMADDLQMMVFSATIPQNLRPFLKKYMQSPITIEIDSKLATTANVEHI
;
A
#
# COMPACT_ATOMS: atom_id res chain seq x y z
N MET A 1 -21.85 -9.58 -10.16
CA MET A 1 -20.45 -9.12 -10.27
C MET A 1 -20.44 -7.65 -9.88
N ALA A 2 -19.59 -7.28 -8.96
CA ALA A 2 -19.47 -5.88 -8.54
C ALA A 2 -18.86 -5.01 -9.65
N THR A 3 -19.20 -3.73 -9.66
CA THR A 3 -18.58 -2.72 -10.49
C THR A 3 -17.77 -1.77 -9.62
N PHE A 4 -16.86 -0.99 -10.19
CA PHE A 4 -16.11 0.02 -9.42
C PHE A 4 -17.02 1.09 -8.80
N GLN A 5 -18.17 1.39 -9.43
CA GLN A 5 -19.15 2.35 -8.90
C GLN A 5 -19.78 1.87 -7.57
N ASP A 6 -19.91 0.55 -7.38
CA ASP A 6 -20.48 0.00 -6.14
C ASP A 6 -19.61 0.31 -4.91
N PHE A 7 -18.30 0.60 -5.10
CA PHE A 7 -17.37 0.92 -4.02
C PHE A 7 -17.50 2.36 -3.50
N LYS A 8 -18.21 3.25 -4.21
CA LYS A 8 -18.40 4.66 -3.83
C LYS A 8 -17.08 5.40 -3.54
N LEU A 9 -16.08 5.17 -4.40
CA LEU A 9 -14.81 5.87 -4.33
C LEU A 9 -14.97 7.35 -4.70
N GLN A 10 -14.01 8.19 -4.28
CA GLN A 10 -13.96 9.58 -4.68
C GLN A 10 -13.83 9.72 -6.21
N GLU A 11 -14.34 10.81 -6.76
CA GLU A 11 -14.43 11.01 -8.22
C GLU A 11 -13.08 10.93 -8.92
N TYR A 12 -12.02 11.48 -8.34
CA TYR A 12 -10.68 11.38 -8.91
C TYR A 12 -10.16 9.93 -9.00
N CYS A 13 -10.60 9.03 -8.11
CA CYS A 13 -10.30 7.60 -8.22
C CYS A 13 -11.02 6.96 -9.41
N ASN A 14 -12.27 7.38 -9.67
CA ASN A 14 -13.02 6.91 -10.85
C ASN A 14 -12.37 7.38 -12.16
N GLN A 15 -11.81 8.58 -12.17
CA GLN A 15 -11.05 9.10 -13.31
C GLN A 15 -9.76 8.28 -13.56
N VAL A 16 -9.05 7.90 -12.49
CA VAL A 16 -7.89 6.98 -12.59
C VAL A 16 -8.29 5.62 -13.13
N ILE A 17 -9.37 5.03 -12.62
CA ILE A 17 -9.92 3.74 -13.08
C ILE A 17 -10.20 3.79 -14.60
N LYS A 18 -10.81 4.88 -15.06
CA LYS A 18 -11.14 5.10 -16.46
C LYS A 18 -9.88 5.26 -17.32
N GLU A 19 -8.89 6.05 -16.86
CA GLU A 19 -7.61 6.24 -17.56
C GLU A 19 -6.83 4.92 -17.73
N LEU A 20 -6.85 4.09 -16.67
CA LEU A 20 -6.20 2.77 -16.69
C LEU A 20 -6.96 1.72 -17.53
N GLY A 21 -8.14 2.05 -18.03
CA GLY A 21 -8.97 1.14 -18.82
C GLY A 21 -9.57 -0.02 -18.02
N PHE A 22 -9.69 0.12 -16.69
CA PHE A 22 -10.26 -0.93 -15.86
C PHE A 22 -11.78 -1.02 -16.07
N GLN A 23 -12.23 -2.11 -16.68
CA GLN A 23 -13.65 -2.34 -16.97
C GLN A 23 -14.40 -2.90 -15.76
N LYS A 24 -13.79 -3.85 -15.05
CA LYS A 24 -14.35 -4.54 -13.89
C LYS A 24 -13.26 -4.76 -12.84
N PRO A 25 -13.61 -4.77 -11.55
CA PRO A 25 -12.65 -5.11 -10.51
C PRO A 25 -12.20 -6.57 -10.66
N THR A 26 -10.92 -6.81 -10.40
CA THR A 26 -10.40 -8.19 -10.31
C THR A 26 -10.92 -8.85 -9.03
N PRO A 27 -10.87 -10.19 -8.90
CA PRO A 27 -11.36 -10.90 -7.71
C PRO A 27 -10.74 -10.39 -6.40
N ILE A 28 -9.45 -10.02 -6.38
CA ILE A 28 -8.81 -9.45 -5.20
C ILE A 28 -9.34 -8.03 -4.90
N GLN A 29 -9.55 -7.21 -5.92
CA GLN A 29 -10.09 -5.87 -5.78
C GLN A 29 -11.53 -5.89 -5.26
N GLU A 30 -12.37 -6.77 -5.80
CA GLU A 30 -13.77 -6.94 -5.38
C GLU A 30 -13.89 -7.26 -3.87
N LYS A 31 -12.97 -8.10 -3.36
CA LYS A 31 -12.96 -8.50 -1.95
C LYS A 31 -12.26 -7.47 -1.04
N VAL A 32 -11.14 -6.90 -1.46
CA VAL A 32 -10.29 -6.03 -0.63
C VAL A 32 -10.85 -4.62 -0.50
N ILE A 33 -11.26 -3.98 -1.61
CA ILE A 33 -11.66 -2.56 -1.60
C ILE A 33 -12.73 -2.26 -0.54
N PRO A 34 -13.86 -3.01 -0.44
CA PRO A 34 -14.88 -2.72 0.56
C PRO A 34 -14.39 -2.87 2.01
N LEU A 35 -13.46 -3.80 2.25
CA LEU A 35 -12.92 -4.04 3.58
C LEU A 35 -11.95 -2.93 4.01
N VAL A 36 -11.10 -2.45 3.09
CA VAL A 36 -10.22 -1.30 3.34
C VAL A 36 -11.04 -0.06 3.70
N LEU A 37 -12.10 0.21 2.95
CA LEU A 37 -13.00 1.35 3.22
C LEU A 37 -13.71 1.25 4.59
N LYS A 38 -13.86 0.02 5.14
CA LYS A 38 -14.41 -0.25 6.48
C LYS A 38 -13.34 -0.33 7.57
N ASN A 39 -12.12 0.13 7.31
CA ASN A 39 -10.99 0.06 8.26
C ASN A 39 -10.68 -1.35 8.80
N ARG A 40 -10.88 -2.41 7.99
CA ARG A 40 -10.55 -3.78 8.41
C ARG A 40 -9.10 -4.11 8.09
N ASP A 41 -8.44 -4.81 9.00
CA ASP A 41 -7.13 -5.39 8.74
C ASP A 41 -7.24 -6.55 7.76
N ILE A 42 -6.29 -6.65 6.83
CA ILE A 42 -6.38 -7.59 5.72
C ILE A 42 -5.06 -8.35 5.54
N ILE A 43 -5.17 -9.65 5.37
CA ILE A 43 -4.10 -10.51 4.88
C ILE A 43 -4.53 -10.99 3.49
N GLY A 44 -3.91 -10.46 2.45
CA GLY A 44 -4.16 -10.81 1.05
C GLY A 44 -3.14 -11.82 0.53
N ILE A 45 -3.57 -13.05 0.27
CA ILE A 45 -2.73 -14.11 -0.29
C ILE A 45 -3.07 -14.25 -1.77
N SER A 46 -2.16 -13.84 -2.63
CA SER A 46 -2.33 -13.96 -4.08
C SER A 46 -0.99 -13.76 -4.80
N GLN A 47 -0.86 -14.36 -5.97
CA GLN A 47 0.31 -14.18 -6.83
C GLN A 47 0.42 -12.74 -7.38
N THR A 48 1.58 -12.42 -7.95
CA THR A 48 1.80 -11.17 -8.70
C THR A 48 0.88 -11.10 -9.92
N GLY A 49 0.52 -9.88 -10.34
CA GLY A 49 -0.33 -9.69 -11.51
C GLY A 49 -1.84 -9.84 -11.29
N THR A 50 -2.30 -10.13 -10.07
CA THR A 50 -3.73 -10.28 -9.75
C THR A 50 -4.48 -8.96 -9.52
N GLY A 51 -3.76 -7.81 -9.56
CA GLY A 51 -4.34 -6.50 -9.30
C GLY A 51 -4.26 -6.03 -7.84
N LYS A 52 -3.41 -6.67 -7.00
CA LYS A 52 -3.18 -6.30 -5.58
C LYS A 52 -2.92 -4.82 -5.37
N SER A 53 -2.02 -4.23 -6.17
CA SER A 53 -1.62 -2.84 -5.99
C SER A 53 -2.80 -1.87 -6.02
N HIS A 54 -3.72 -2.02 -6.98
CA HIS A 54 -4.92 -1.19 -7.06
C HIS A 54 -6.01 -1.62 -6.07
N ALA A 55 -5.98 -2.86 -5.56
CA ALA A 55 -6.88 -3.30 -4.51
C ALA A 55 -6.71 -2.51 -3.21
N PHE A 56 -5.48 -2.10 -2.87
CA PHE A 56 -5.23 -1.23 -1.73
C PHE A 56 -5.05 0.25 -2.10
N LEU A 57 -4.44 0.59 -3.24
CA LEU A 57 -4.23 2.00 -3.61
C LEU A 57 -5.55 2.76 -3.80
N LEU A 58 -6.52 2.19 -4.53
CA LEU A 58 -7.80 2.85 -4.79
C LEU A 58 -8.54 3.27 -3.50
N PRO A 59 -8.79 2.38 -2.53
CA PRO A 59 -9.48 2.77 -1.31
C PRO A 59 -8.61 3.63 -0.39
N ILE A 60 -7.29 3.46 -0.34
CA ILE A 60 -6.39 4.32 0.43
C ILE A 60 -6.47 5.74 -0.12
N MET A 61 -6.22 5.92 -1.41
CA MET A 61 -6.26 7.25 -2.04
C MET A 61 -7.61 7.91 -1.84
N SER A 62 -8.71 7.18 -2.01
CA SER A 62 -10.07 7.69 -1.82
C SER A 62 -10.33 8.25 -0.41
N ARG A 63 -9.52 7.90 0.59
CA ARG A 63 -9.67 8.38 1.98
C ARG A 63 -8.67 9.46 2.39
N ILE A 64 -7.71 9.80 1.53
CA ILE A 64 -6.73 10.85 1.84
C ILE A 64 -7.42 12.21 1.93
N ASP A 65 -7.18 12.90 3.03
CA ASP A 65 -7.59 14.29 3.24
C ASP A 65 -6.40 15.20 2.90
N VAL A 66 -6.47 15.84 1.74
CA VAL A 66 -5.38 16.72 1.24
C VAL A 66 -5.26 18.03 2.02
N ASN A 67 -6.23 18.37 2.87
CA ASN A 67 -6.18 19.55 3.74
C ASN A 67 -5.34 19.31 5.02
N LYS A 68 -4.92 18.08 5.26
CA LYS A 68 -4.06 17.72 6.40
C LYS A 68 -2.61 17.60 5.95
N ASP A 69 -1.75 18.49 6.41
CA ASP A 69 -0.32 18.47 6.12
C ASP A 69 0.44 17.41 6.93
N CYS A 70 0.02 16.15 6.81
CA CYS A 70 0.62 15.03 7.54
C CYS A 70 0.61 13.74 6.73
N VAL A 71 1.46 12.78 7.13
CA VAL A 71 1.46 11.44 6.56
C VAL A 71 0.21 10.68 7.05
N GLN A 72 -0.55 10.11 6.12
CA GLN A 72 -1.79 9.38 6.38
C GLN A 72 -1.68 7.90 6.04
N ALA A 73 -0.82 7.55 5.09
CA ALA A 73 -0.56 6.16 4.72
C ALA A 73 0.92 5.91 4.43
N VAL A 74 1.40 4.75 4.86
CA VAL A 74 2.74 4.23 4.57
C VAL A 74 2.60 2.90 3.85
N ILE A 75 3.31 2.73 2.75
CA ILE A 75 3.30 1.51 1.92
C ILE A 75 4.74 1.07 1.72
N THR A 76 5.06 -0.15 2.14
CA THR A 76 6.38 -0.73 1.96
C THR A 76 6.40 -1.80 0.88
N ALA A 77 7.50 -1.84 0.15
CA ALA A 77 7.85 -2.90 -0.79
C ALA A 77 9.31 -3.33 -0.58
N PRO A 78 9.66 -4.61 -0.83
CA PRO A 78 10.98 -5.14 -0.46
C PRO A 78 12.13 -4.60 -1.29
N THR A 79 11.88 -4.14 -2.52
CA THR A 79 12.91 -3.60 -3.42
C THR A 79 12.59 -2.20 -3.90
N ARG A 80 13.63 -1.49 -4.37
CA ARG A 80 13.49 -0.14 -4.96
C ARG A 80 12.61 -0.17 -6.22
N GLU A 81 12.74 -1.21 -7.01
CA GLU A 81 12.01 -1.42 -8.26
C GLU A 81 10.51 -1.58 -7.97
N LEU A 82 10.14 -2.43 -7.03
CA LEU A 82 8.74 -2.63 -6.63
C LEU A 82 8.16 -1.38 -5.97
N ALA A 83 8.92 -0.70 -5.11
CA ALA A 83 8.50 0.58 -4.53
C ALA A 83 8.29 1.65 -5.60
N SER A 84 9.19 1.73 -6.60
CA SER A 84 9.07 2.66 -7.72
C SER A 84 7.86 2.36 -8.60
N GLN A 85 7.55 1.09 -8.82
CA GLN A 85 6.36 0.66 -9.55
C GLN A 85 5.08 1.06 -8.82
N LEU A 86 5.00 0.81 -7.50
CA LEU A 86 3.88 1.26 -6.67
C LEU A 86 3.74 2.78 -6.66
N PHE A 87 4.85 3.50 -6.55
CA PHE A 87 4.88 4.96 -6.60
C PHE A 87 4.34 5.48 -7.94
N ASN A 88 4.73 4.91 -9.07
CA ASN A 88 4.22 5.30 -10.38
C ASN A 88 2.71 5.08 -10.49
N ASN A 89 2.21 3.95 -9.98
CA ASN A 89 0.77 3.69 -9.91
C ASN A 89 0.06 4.73 -9.04
N ALA A 90 0.62 5.05 -7.87
CA ALA A 90 0.05 6.06 -6.96
C ALA A 90 0.13 7.48 -7.53
N LYS A 91 1.19 7.81 -8.28
CA LYS A 91 1.36 9.11 -8.91
C LYS A 91 0.28 9.41 -9.96
N THR A 92 -0.35 8.42 -10.56
CA THR A 92 -1.47 8.63 -11.48
C THR A 92 -2.62 9.41 -10.84
N PHE A 93 -2.84 9.23 -9.53
CA PHE A 93 -3.88 9.95 -8.79
C PHE A 93 -3.61 11.45 -8.68
N THR A 94 -2.35 11.89 -8.62
CA THR A 94 -2.00 13.31 -8.52
C THR A 94 -2.38 14.11 -9.77
N LYS A 95 -2.63 13.45 -10.88
CA LYS A 95 -3.11 14.07 -12.11
C LYS A 95 -4.53 14.62 -11.97
N TYR A 96 -5.35 13.96 -11.16
CA TYR A 96 -6.76 14.30 -10.92
C TYR A 96 -6.99 14.94 -9.55
N LEU A 97 -5.99 14.93 -8.68
CA LEU A 97 -5.97 15.60 -7.38
C LEU A 97 -4.57 16.21 -7.17
N PRO A 98 -4.29 17.41 -7.73
CA PRO A 98 -2.95 18.02 -7.71
C PRO A 98 -2.41 18.31 -6.30
N GLU A 99 -3.27 18.49 -5.32
CA GLU A 99 -2.91 18.71 -3.91
C GLU A 99 -2.40 17.44 -3.22
N LEU A 100 -2.63 16.26 -3.81
CA LEU A 100 -2.17 14.98 -3.27
C LEU A 100 -0.64 14.87 -3.38
N ARG A 101 0.03 14.72 -2.25
CA ARG A 101 1.47 14.55 -2.19
C ARG A 101 1.82 13.08 -1.91
N VAL A 102 2.46 12.46 -2.87
CA VAL A 102 3.00 11.09 -2.75
C VAL A 102 4.51 11.15 -2.84
N SER A 103 5.22 10.51 -1.93
CA SER A 103 6.70 10.47 -1.93
C SER A 103 7.24 9.06 -2.03
N LEU A 104 8.26 8.90 -2.89
CA LEU A 104 9.05 7.68 -2.99
C LEU A 104 10.26 7.77 -2.06
N ILE A 105 10.36 6.84 -1.11
CA ILE A 105 11.38 6.77 -0.07
C ILE A 105 12.21 5.49 -0.25
N VAL A 106 13.27 5.58 -1.02
CA VAL A 106 14.16 4.44 -1.32
C VAL A 106 15.63 4.80 -1.10
N GLY A 107 16.46 3.82 -0.80
CA GLY A 107 17.90 4.01 -0.67
C GLY A 107 18.57 4.44 -1.98
N GLY A 108 19.85 4.87 -1.90
CA GLY A 108 20.65 5.26 -3.07
C GLY A 108 20.57 6.74 -3.45
N SER A 109 19.65 7.52 -2.88
CA SER A 109 19.64 8.98 -2.96
C SER A 109 20.40 9.57 -1.77
N ASP A 110 20.94 10.78 -1.99
CA ASP A 110 21.57 11.56 -0.92
C ASP A 110 20.58 11.73 0.24
N ARG A 111 21.04 11.36 1.46
CA ARG A 111 20.23 11.41 2.68
C ARG A 111 19.79 12.82 3.01
N GLN A 112 20.69 13.80 2.89
CA GLN A 112 20.38 15.20 3.21
C GLN A 112 19.35 15.78 2.24
N ARG A 113 19.44 15.45 0.97
CA ARG A 113 18.42 15.87 -0.02
C ARG A 113 17.06 15.26 0.27
N ALA A 114 17.03 13.99 0.71
CA ALA A 114 15.79 13.34 1.11
C ALA A 114 15.17 14.03 2.35
N VAL A 115 15.97 14.33 3.36
CA VAL A 115 15.55 15.07 4.56
C VAL A 115 14.99 16.44 4.18
N ASN A 116 15.70 17.20 3.34
CA ASN A 116 15.25 18.54 2.93
C ASN A 116 13.92 18.54 2.18
N LYS A 117 13.64 17.51 1.39
CA LYS A 117 12.36 17.35 0.69
C LYS A 117 11.18 17.07 1.63
N LEU A 118 11.43 16.59 2.84
CA LEU A 118 10.42 16.25 3.84
C LEU A 118 10.06 17.45 4.74
N SER A 119 10.57 18.65 4.46
CA SER A 119 10.10 19.90 5.10
C SER A 119 8.59 20.11 4.92
N ILE A 120 8.03 19.64 3.82
CA ILE A 120 6.60 19.48 3.60
C ILE A 120 6.30 17.99 3.61
N GLN A 121 5.50 17.56 4.60
CA GLN A 121 5.19 16.13 4.73
C GLN A 121 4.30 15.64 3.58
N PRO A 122 4.59 14.45 3.00
CA PRO A 122 3.70 13.83 2.04
C PRO A 122 2.44 13.27 2.74
N HIS A 123 1.35 13.12 2.00
CA HIS A 123 0.16 12.43 2.50
C HIS A 123 0.34 10.90 2.45
N VAL A 124 1.03 10.42 1.41
CA VAL A 124 1.31 9.00 1.19
C VAL A 124 2.80 8.77 0.97
N VAL A 125 3.35 7.84 1.72
CA VAL A 125 4.74 7.38 1.63
C VAL A 125 4.78 6.00 1.02
N ILE A 126 5.60 5.82 -0.01
CA ILE A 126 5.87 4.52 -0.63
C ILE A 126 7.38 4.31 -0.64
N GLY A 127 7.87 3.18 -0.16
CA GLY A 127 9.31 2.97 -0.14
C GLY A 127 9.77 1.62 0.38
N THR A 128 11.08 1.50 0.53
CA THR A 128 11.70 0.31 1.14
C THR A 128 11.74 0.45 2.67
N PRO A 129 11.52 -0.64 3.43
CA PRO A 129 11.42 -0.60 4.89
C PRO A 129 12.58 0.11 5.57
N GLY A 130 13.82 -0.27 5.26
CA GLY A 130 15.02 0.30 5.89
C GLY A 130 15.18 1.80 5.64
N ARG A 131 14.78 2.31 4.47
CA ARG A 131 14.87 3.76 4.19
C ARG A 131 13.75 4.54 4.86
N ILE A 132 12.56 3.99 4.96
CA ILE A 132 11.45 4.60 5.72
C ILE A 132 11.84 4.67 7.19
N LYS A 133 12.37 3.59 7.76
CA LYS A 133 12.89 3.56 9.14
C LYS A 133 13.97 4.63 9.35
N ASP A 134 15.01 4.69 8.49
CA ASP A 134 16.08 5.70 8.59
C ASP A 134 15.51 7.13 8.64
N LEU A 135 14.60 7.49 7.73
CA LEU A 135 14.09 8.86 7.67
C LEU A 135 13.06 9.17 8.76
N SER A 136 12.35 8.16 9.29
CA SER A 136 11.32 8.38 10.31
C SER A 136 11.84 8.23 11.75
N LEU A 137 12.72 7.28 12.03
CA LEU A 137 13.23 7.01 13.37
C LEU A 137 14.59 7.67 13.61
N ASP A 138 15.53 7.49 12.67
CA ASP A 138 16.92 7.93 12.88
C ASP A 138 17.09 9.42 12.53
N ALA A 139 16.62 9.85 11.36
CA ALA A 139 16.68 11.25 10.94
C ALA A 139 15.53 12.11 11.48
N GLN A 140 14.43 11.49 11.91
CA GLN A 140 13.21 12.14 12.40
C GLN A 140 12.64 13.22 11.45
N ALA A 141 12.94 13.10 10.16
CA ALA A 141 12.47 14.00 9.12
C ALA A 141 11.12 13.60 8.54
N LEU A 142 10.81 12.30 8.50
CA LEU A 142 9.56 11.76 8.05
C LEU A 142 8.65 11.47 9.25
N GLN A 143 7.56 12.22 9.39
CA GLN A 143 6.67 12.13 10.55
C GLN A 143 5.50 11.15 10.28
N ILE A 144 5.69 9.88 10.63
CA ILE A 144 4.70 8.82 10.40
C ILE A 144 3.76 8.55 11.59
N THR A 145 3.91 9.25 12.71
CA THR A 145 3.09 9.06 13.91
C THR A 145 1.59 9.34 13.70
N THR A 146 1.27 10.12 12.68
CA THR A 146 -0.12 10.45 12.30
C THR A 146 -0.71 9.47 11.29
N ALA A 147 0.12 8.61 10.69
CA ALA A 147 -0.31 7.67 9.67
C ALA A 147 -1.13 6.52 10.28
N LYS A 148 -2.34 6.34 9.75
CA LYS A 148 -3.31 5.34 10.22
C LYS A 148 -3.47 4.15 9.28
N THR A 149 -2.72 4.13 8.20
CA THR A 149 -2.74 3.03 7.23
C THR A 149 -1.33 2.55 6.94
N PHE A 150 -1.09 1.27 7.14
CA PHE A 150 0.18 0.62 6.82
C PHE A 150 -0.04 -0.56 5.89
N VAL A 151 0.68 -0.58 4.78
CA VAL A 151 0.69 -1.68 3.82
C VAL A 151 2.08 -2.29 3.75
N VAL A 152 2.16 -3.60 3.91
CA VAL A 152 3.35 -4.40 3.63
C VAL A 152 3.06 -5.20 2.37
N ASP A 153 3.58 -4.77 1.24
CA ASP A 153 3.45 -5.50 -0.02
C ASP A 153 4.63 -6.46 -0.21
N GLU A 154 4.37 -7.62 -0.82
CA GLU A 154 5.32 -8.72 -1.00
C GLU A 154 6.04 -9.08 0.32
N ALA A 155 5.24 -9.41 1.35
CA ALA A 155 5.75 -9.60 2.71
C ALA A 155 6.69 -10.81 2.85
N ASP A 156 6.50 -11.88 2.09
CA ASP A 156 7.43 -13.00 2.02
C ASP A 156 8.82 -12.57 1.56
N MET A 157 8.93 -11.81 0.47
CA MET A 157 10.19 -11.23 0.01
C MET A 157 10.77 -10.23 1.03
N THR A 158 9.93 -9.44 1.69
CA THR A 158 10.35 -8.51 2.75
C THR A 158 11.09 -9.25 3.86
N LEU A 159 10.61 -10.44 4.25
CA LEU A 159 11.27 -11.28 5.23
C LEU A 159 12.55 -11.94 4.69
N GLU A 160 12.53 -12.44 3.46
CA GLU A 160 13.71 -13.01 2.80
C GLU A 160 14.88 -12.03 2.74
N PHE A 161 14.60 -10.75 2.52
CA PHE A 161 15.62 -9.68 2.55
C PHE A 161 15.99 -9.21 3.96
N GLY A 162 15.43 -9.78 5.01
CA GLY A 162 15.77 -9.47 6.41
C GLY A 162 15.16 -8.18 6.94
N TYR A 163 14.09 -7.66 6.35
CA TYR A 163 13.47 -6.39 6.75
C TYR A 163 12.40 -6.52 7.84
N LEU A 164 12.26 -7.66 8.51
CA LEU A 164 11.25 -7.84 9.55
C LEU A 164 11.38 -6.81 10.68
N GLU A 165 12.60 -6.57 11.16
CA GLU A 165 12.87 -5.59 12.21
C GLU A 165 12.55 -4.15 11.76
N ASP A 166 12.79 -3.85 10.47
CA ASP A 166 12.50 -2.53 9.92
C ASP A 166 11.00 -2.26 9.81
N ILE A 167 10.21 -3.24 9.34
CA ILE A 167 8.74 -3.09 9.31
C ILE A 167 8.14 -3.07 10.71
N ASP A 168 8.70 -3.80 11.66
CA ASP A 168 8.28 -3.76 13.07
C ASP A 168 8.55 -2.38 13.69
N ALA A 169 9.72 -1.82 13.47
CA ALA A 169 10.08 -0.49 13.94
C ALA A 169 9.21 0.61 13.31
N VAL A 170 8.92 0.52 12.01
CA VAL A 170 8.03 1.46 11.32
C VAL A 170 6.61 1.36 11.87
N ALA A 171 6.03 0.16 11.97
CA ALA A 171 4.69 -0.05 12.51
C ALA A 171 4.57 0.45 13.95
N GLY A 172 5.57 0.18 14.80
CA GLY A 172 5.61 0.64 16.19
C GLY A 172 5.72 2.15 16.38
N LYS A 173 6.07 2.91 15.31
CA LYS A 173 6.12 4.38 15.32
C LYS A 173 4.83 5.03 14.81
N MET A 174 3.95 4.28 14.16
CA MET A 174 2.72 4.78 13.57
C MET A 174 1.61 4.95 14.62
N ALA A 175 0.43 5.41 14.22
CA ALA A 175 -0.70 5.64 15.11
C ALA A 175 -1.21 4.35 15.76
N ASP A 176 -1.72 4.44 17.00
CA ASP A 176 -2.24 3.29 17.76
C ASP A 176 -3.49 2.65 17.11
N ASP A 177 -4.29 3.45 16.39
CA ASP A 177 -5.47 3.02 15.65
C ASP A 177 -5.14 2.64 14.19
N LEU A 178 -4.01 1.97 13.99
CA LEU A 178 -3.48 1.59 12.70
C LEU A 178 -4.35 0.53 12.02
N GLN A 179 -4.74 0.79 10.77
CA GLN A 179 -5.22 -0.24 9.85
C GLN A 179 -4.02 -0.86 9.14
N MET A 180 -3.83 -2.16 9.28
CA MET A 180 -2.74 -2.89 8.64
C MET A 180 -3.24 -3.78 7.51
N MET A 181 -2.53 -3.74 6.39
CA MET A 181 -2.73 -4.64 5.26
C MET A 181 -1.42 -5.32 4.90
N VAL A 182 -1.45 -6.62 4.77
CA VAL A 182 -0.28 -7.42 4.38
C VAL A 182 -0.63 -8.23 3.15
N PHE A 183 0.13 -8.04 2.08
CA PHE A 183 -0.03 -8.78 0.83
C PHE A 183 1.21 -9.63 0.58
N SER A 184 1.00 -10.89 0.20
CA SER A 184 2.06 -11.87 0.02
C SER A 184 1.60 -13.01 -0.89
N ALA A 185 2.52 -13.72 -1.52
CA ALA A 185 2.20 -14.98 -2.17
C ALA A 185 2.08 -16.11 -1.14
N THR A 186 2.84 -16.04 -0.05
CA THR A 186 2.83 -17.00 1.06
C THR A 186 2.87 -16.28 2.41
N ILE A 187 2.45 -16.95 3.48
CA ILE A 187 2.58 -16.44 4.86
C ILE A 187 3.60 -17.28 5.63
N PRO A 188 4.88 -16.86 5.66
CA PRO A 188 5.92 -17.55 6.39
C PRO A 188 5.63 -17.59 7.90
N GLN A 189 6.10 -18.64 8.59
CA GLN A 189 5.83 -18.79 10.04
C GLN A 189 6.42 -17.64 10.87
N ASN A 190 7.58 -17.13 10.49
CA ASN A 190 8.25 -16.02 11.18
C ASN A 190 7.53 -14.65 10.99
N LEU A 191 6.60 -14.53 10.05
CA LEU A 191 5.75 -13.34 9.92
C LEU A 191 4.60 -13.32 10.94
N ARG A 192 4.17 -14.49 11.42
CA ARG A 192 3.00 -14.61 12.29
C ARG A 192 3.07 -13.79 13.59
N PRO A 193 4.22 -13.71 14.31
CA PRO A 193 4.34 -12.85 15.49
C PRO A 193 4.08 -11.36 15.18
N PHE A 194 4.60 -10.87 14.06
CA PHE A 194 4.36 -9.50 13.58
C PHE A 194 2.88 -9.26 13.29
N LEU A 195 2.23 -10.16 12.54
CA LEU A 195 0.80 -10.05 12.26
C LEU A 195 -0.03 -10.02 13.53
N LYS A 196 0.27 -10.91 14.49
CA LYS A 196 -0.45 -10.99 15.78
C LYS A 196 -0.24 -9.74 16.65
N LYS A 197 0.93 -9.09 16.54
CA LYS A 197 1.27 -7.88 17.30
C LYS A 197 0.45 -6.66 16.85
N TYR A 198 0.25 -6.50 15.56
CA TYR A 198 -0.30 -5.27 14.98
C TYR A 198 -1.70 -5.39 14.40
N MET A 199 -2.15 -6.59 14.03
CA MET A 199 -3.45 -6.77 13.39
C MET A 199 -4.53 -7.17 14.38
N GLN A 200 -5.73 -6.56 14.22
CA GLN A 200 -6.90 -6.84 15.05
C GLN A 200 -7.95 -7.60 14.23
N SER A 201 -8.13 -8.88 14.52
CA SER A 201 -9.09 -9.75 13.81
C SER A 201 -9.01 -9.61 12.29
N PRO A 202 -7.82 -9.83 11.68
CA PRO A 202 -7.61 -9.63 10.25
C PRO A 202 -8.48 -10.56 9.43
N ILE A 203 -8.94 -10.08 8.28
CA ILE A 203 -9.66 -10.89 7.29
C ILE A 203 -8.64 -11.43 6.29
N THR A 204 -8.52 -12.75 6.22
CA THR A 204 -7.66 -13.39 5.22
C THR A 204 -8.44 -13.56 3.91
N ILE A 205 -7.86 -13.06 2.83
CA ILE A 205 -8.38 -13.18 1.47
C ILE A 205 -7.36 -13.97 0.65
N GLU A 206 -7.77 -15.13 0.19
CA GLU A 206 -6.96 -15.97 -0.69
C GLU A 206 -7.57 -16.00 -2.09
N ILE A 207 -6.74 -15.82 -3.11
CA ILE A 207 -7.12 -15.88 -4.51
C ILE A 207 -6.28 -16.96 -5.19
N ASP A 208 -6.94 -18.07 -5.54
CA ASP A 208 -6.31 -19.17 -6.29
C ASP A 208 -5.92 -18.73 -7.70
N SER A 209 -4.68 -19.01 -8.09
CA SER A 209 -4.14 -18.72 -9.42
C SER A 209 -4.87 -19.45 -10.56
N LYS A 210 -5.54 -20.56 -10.26
CA LYS A 210 -6.27 -21.36 -11.27
C LYS A 210 -7.52 -20.65 -11.84
N LEU A 211 -8.07 -19.66 -11.13
CA LEU A 211 -9.24 -18.90 -11.59
C LEU A 211 -8.88 -17.64 -12.38
N ALA A 212 -7.64 -17.17 -12.32
CA ALA A 212 -7.20 -15.97 -13.02
C ALA A 212 -6.85 -16.23 -14.51
N THR A 213 -6.56 -17.47 -14.90
CA THR A 213 -6.13 -17.84 -16.25
C THR A 213 -7.27 -18.15 -17.21
N THR A 214 -8.50 -18.31 -16.75
CA THR A 214 -9.66 -18.63 -17.61
C THR A 214 -10.35 -17.40 -18.20
N ALA A 215 -9.95 -16.18 -17.86
CA ALA A 215 -10.54 -14.95 -18.37
C ALA A 215 -9.85 -14.37 -19.63
N ASN A 216 -8.73 -14.97 -20.09
CA ASN A 216 -7.91 -14.40 -21.18
C ASN A 216 -7.60 -15.36 -22.35
N VAL A 217 -8.40 -16.40 -22.58
CA VAL A 217 -8.25 -17.23 -23.79
C VAL A 217 -9.62 -17.42 -24.43
N GLU A 218 -10.09 -16.43 -25.17
CA GLU A 218 -10.89 -16.70 -26.36
C GLU A 218 -10.03 -16.41 -27.57
N HIS A 219 -9.59 -17.46 -28.21
CA HIS A 219 -8.94 -17.44 -29.52
C HIS A 219 -9.97 -17.26 -30.64
N ILE A 220 -9.59 -16.40 -31.55
CA ILE A 220 -10.07 -16.27 -32.93
C ILE A 220 -10.10 -17.62 -33.64
#